data_9dc527310571776e31759db4687710dc
#
_entry.id   9dc527310571776e31759db4687710dc
#
_cell.length_a   1.000
_cell.length_b   1.000
_cell.length_c   1.000
_cell.angle_alpha   90.00
_cell.angle_beta   90.00
_cell.angle_gamma   90.00
#
_symmetry.space_group_name_H-M   'P 1'
#
loop_
_entity.id
_entity.type
_entity.pdbx_description
1 polymer ?
#
loop_
_entity_poly.entity_id
_entity_poly.type
_entity_poly.pdbx_seq_one_letter_code
_entity_poly.pdbx_strand_id
1 'polypeptide(L)'
;MLTFIKTEFLKLKHSKIFLLTVLGALSIPSLLYIGLLTGEHATFQGILDYCATYACSLFYIIIFTIIIAYLFGREYTEHTLKTILTTPLSKTKLLIGKYLMFFIWAFIITTITFTGTVIAAYLGGISDITLSVGLNSYKEMLISEILLCLSFSPFVVLSLVMPNMVFSMVAGAIFSIINLFVYTSKYAPYIPWCSQYLISSNEIANYSCNTATSLAILLVTFAIGLTISYIYFTKKDVCL
;
A
#
# COMPACT_ATOMS: atom_id res chain seq x y z
N MET A 1 -6.96 -12.82 -19.36
CA MET A 1 -6.53 -11.95 -18.27
C MET A 1 -7.37 -12.14 -17.00
N LEU A 2 -8.69 -12.16 -17.10
CA LEU A 2 -9.60 -12.43 -15.96
C LEU A 2 -9.33 -13.78 -15.27
N THR A 3 -9.09 -14.83 -16.03
CA THR A 3 -8.72 -16.16 -15.48
C THR A 3 -7.41 -16.12 -14.68
N PHE A 4 -6.41 -15.37 -15.16
CA PHE A 4 -5.14 -15.19 -14.44
C PHE A 4 -5.35 -14.43 -13.11
N ILE A 5 -6.09 -13.32 -13.12
CA ILE A 5 -6.44 -12.57 -11.91
C ILE A 5 -7.18 -13.45 -10.90
N LYS A 6 -8.13 -14.29 -11.40
CA LYS A 6 -8.87 -15.23 -10.55
C LYS A 6 -7.96 -16.29 -9.92
N THR A 7 -7.01 -16.82 -10.68
CA THR A 7 -6.04 -17.81 -10.14
C THR A 7 -5.11 -17.18 -9.12
N GLU A 8 -4.61 -15.97 -9.35
CA GLU A 8 -3.79 -15.24 -8.39
C GLU A 8 -4.59 -14.93 -7.11
N PHE A 9 -5.85 -14.51 -7.23
CA PHE A 9 -6.72 -14.27 -6.08
C PHE A 9 -6.97 -15.55 -5.26
N LEU A 10 -7.16 -16.69 -5.91
CA LEU A 10 -7.32 -17.98 -5.22
C LEU A 10 -6.05 -18.42 -4.50
N LYS A 11 -4.87 -18.19 -5.09
CA LYS A 11 -3.57 -18.44 -4.43
C LYS A 11 -3.43 -17.58 -3.16
N LEU A 12 -3.85 -16.33 -3.23
CA LEU A 12 -3.87 -15.39 -2.11
C LEU A 12 -4.78 -15.83 -0.97
N LYS A 13 -6.03 -16.14 -1.29
CA LYS A 13 -7.05 -16.52 -0.30
C LYS A 13 -6.59 -17.69 0.60
N HIS A 14 -5.77 -18.60 0.07
CA HIS A 14 -5.26 -19.75 0.81
C HIS A 14 -3.87 -19.51 1.41
N SER A 15 -3.32 -18.29 1.28
CA SER A 15 -2.00 -17.98 1.82
C SER A 15 -2.10 -17.39 3.24
N LYS A 16 -1.14 -17.76 4.10
CA LYS A 16 -0.99 -17.15 5.44
C LYS A 16 -0.72 -15.64 5.36
N ILE A 17 -0.20 -15.16 4.24
CA ILE A 17 0.13 -13.75 4.01
C ILE A 17 -1.13 -12.90 3.88
N PHE A 18 -2.20 -13.42 3.29
CA PHE A 18 -3.50 -12.74 3.27
C PHE A 18 -3.99 -12.45 4.71
N LEU A 19 -3.94 -13.46 5.56
CA LEU A 19 -4.34 -13.30 6.96
C LEU A 19 -3.43 -12.31 7.70
N LEU A 20 -2.12 -12.39 7.47
CA LEU A 20 -1.15 -11.46 8.07
C LEU A 20 -1.43 -10.00 7.67
N THR A 21 -1.72 -9.74 6.39
CA THR A 21 -2.01 -8.38 5.90
C THR A 21 -3.35 -7.86 6.42
N VAL A 22 -4.36 -8.70 6.55
CA VAL A 22 -5.64 -8.35 7.16
C VAL A 22 -5.47 -8.04 8.66
N LEU A 23 -4.72 -8.84 9.40
CA LEU A 23 -4.41 -8.56 10.80
C LEU A 23 -3.62 -7.26 10.94
N GLY A 24 -2.67 -7.00 10.04
CA GLY A 24 -1.96 -5.72 9.98
C GLY A 24 -2.89 -4.53 9.71
N ALA A 25 -3.88 -4.67 8.84
CA ALA A 25 -4.88 -3.64 8.57
C ALA A 25 -5.79 -3.37 9.78
N LEU A 26 -6.18 -4.41 10.51
CA LEU A 26 -7.01 -4.30 11.71
C LEU A 26 -6.24 -3.81 12.95
N SER A 27 -4.91 -3.84 12.93
CA SER A 27 -4.12 -3.31 14.04
C SER A 27 -4.30 -1.81 14.24
N ILE A 28 -4.51 -1.04 13.16
CA ILE A 28 -4.73 0.41 13.23
C ILE A 28 -6.02 0.75 13.98
N PRO A 29 -7.21 0.28 13.56
CA PRO A 29 -8.44 0.55 14.29
C PRO A 29 -8.43 -0.01 15.71
N SER A 30 -7.73 -1.12 15.97
CA SER A 30 -7.62 -1.65 17.34
C SER A 30 -6.80 -0.76 18.26
N LEU A 31 -5.69 -0.15 17.76
CA LEU A 31 -4.90 0.83 18.51
C LEU A 31 -5.71 2.09 18.81
N LEU A 32 -6.45 2.60 17.82
CA LEU A 32 -7.32 3.77 18.01
C LEU A 32 -8.43 3.49 19.03
N TYR A 33 -9.04 2.30 18.99
CA TYR A 33 -10.03 1.89 19.97
C TYR A 33 -9.48 1.84 21.39
N ILE A 34 -8.26 1.31 21.56
CA ILE A 34 -7.58 1.30 22.87
C ILE A 34 -7.34 2.74 23.37
N GLY A 35 -6.92 3.67 22.46
CA GLY A 35 -6.79 5.09 22.79
C GLY A 35 -8.09 5.69 23.34
N LEU A 36 -9.23 5.41 22.70
CA LEU A 36 -10.54 5.84 23.19
C LEU A 36 -10.89 5.27 24.57
N LEU A 37 -10.57 4.00 24.84
CA LEU A 37 -10.80 3.37 26.13
C LEU A 37 -9.93 3.96 27.24
N THR A 38 -8.76 4.50 26.92
CA THR A 38 -7.85 5.15 27.87
C THR A 38 -8.22 6.61 28.17
N GLY A 39 -9.34 7.10 27.61
CA GLY A 39 -9.87 8.43 27.91
C GLY A 39 -9.47 9.52 26.93
N GLU A 40 -8.90 9.17 25.77
CA GLU A 40 -8.70 10.13 24.70
C GLU A 40 -10.05 10.58 24.13
N HIS A 41 -10.32 11.88 24.20
CA HIS A 41 -11.49 12.46 23.55
C HIS A 41 -11.16 12.82 22.12
N ALA A 42 -11.81 12.19 21.16
CA ALA A 42 -11.67 12.48 19.76
C ALA A 42 -13.04 12.64 19.09
N THR A 43 -13.09 13.52 18.08
CA THR A 43 -14.23 13.63 17.19
C THR A 43 -14.18 12.50 16.15
N PHE A 44 -15.32 12.21 15.53
CA PHE A 44 -15.37 11.18 14.47
C PHE A 44 -14.39 11.50 13.32
N GLN A 45 -14.33 12.77 12.89
CA GLN A 45 -13.36 13.19 11.89
C GLN A 45 -11.92 13.00 12.37
N GLY A 46 -11.61 13.40 13.61
CA GLY A 46 -10.25 13.27 14.16
C GLY A 46 -9.75 11.82 14.17
N ILE A 47 -10.62 10.83 14.51
CA ILE A 47 -10.24 9.42 14.45
C ILE A 47 -9.95 8.95 13.02
N LEU A 48 -10.76 9.38 12.05
CA LEU A 48 -10.54 9.03 10.65
C LEU A 48 -9.24 9.64 10.12
N ASP A 49 -8.92 10.88 10.50
CA ASP A 49 -7.68 11.57 10.14
C ASP A 49 -6.45 10.88 10.78
N TYR A 50 -6.54 10.50 12.06
CA TYR A 50 -5.48 9.70 12.70
C TYR A 50 -5.31 8.34 12.01
N CYS A 51 -6.42 7.66 11.70
CA CYS A 51 -6.36 6.39 10.97
C CYS A 51 -5.64 6.55 9.63
N ALA A 52 -6.02 7.54 8.83
CA ALA A 52 -5.42 7.79 7.52
C ALA A 52 -3.92 8.14 7.65
N THR A 53 -3.57 8.99 8.60
CA THR A 53 -2.18 9.38 8.85
C THR A 53 -1.32 8.18 9.25
N TYR A 54 -1.72 7.37 10.24
CA TYR A 54 -0.97 6.19 10.66
C TYR A 54 -0.93 5.11 9.57
N ALA A 55 -2.06 4.90 8.86
CA ALA A 55 -2.11 3.97 7.76
C ALA A 55 -1.09 4.33 6.68
N CYS A 56 -1.13 5.56 6.18
CA CYS A 56 -0.29 5.99 5.05
C CYS A 56 1.18 6.21 5.44
N SER A 57 1.46 6.69 6.66
CA SER A 57 2.84 6.99 7.10
C SER A 57 3.62 5.76 7.55
N LEU A 58 2.97 4.73 8.09
CA LEU A 58 3.64 3.59 8.72
C LEU A 58 3.13 2.24 8.20
N PHE A 59 1.86 1.93 8.44
CA PHE A 59 1.34 0.56 8.29
C PHE A 59 1.24 0.12 6.84
N TYR A 60 0.72 0.96 5.94
CA TYR A 60 0.55 0.58 4.53
C TYR A 60 1.89 0.37 3.83
N ILE A 61 2.94 1.07 4.24
CA ILE A 61 4.28 0.85 3.68
C ILE A 61 4.74 -0.58 3.98
N ILE A 62 4.57 -1.05 5.22
CA ILE A 62 4.92 -2.42 5.61
C ILE A 62 4.03 -3.43 4.88
N ILE A 63 2.71 -3.25 4.97
CA ILE A 63 1.72 -4.18 4.39
C ILE A 63 1.90 -4.30 2.88
N PHE A 64 2.04 -3.18 2.16
CA PHE A 64 2.19 -3.18 0.72
C PHE A 64 3.52 -3.77 0.26
N THR A 65 4.59 -3.58 1.05
CA THR A 65 5.86 -4.26 0.77
C THR A 65 5.74 -5.77 0.92
N ILE A 66 5.02 -6.26 1.94
CA ILE A 66 4.74 -7.69 2.12
C ILE A 66 3.95 -8.25 0.94
N ILE A 67 2.91 -7.51 0.48
CA ILE A 67 2.10 -7.89 -0.67
C ILE A 67 2.95 -7.99 -1.94
N ILE A 68 3.79 -6.98 -2.20
CA ILE A 68 4.68 -6.95 -3.36
C ILE A 68 5.70 -8.08 -3.28
N ALA A 69 6.34 -8.27 -2.13
CA ALA A 69 7.28 -9.37 -1.93
C ALA A 69 6.64 -10.74 -2.22
N TYR A 70 5.40 -10.92 -1.82
CA TYR A 70 4.64 -12.14 -2.12
C TYR A 70 4.29 -12.27 -3.60
N LEU A 71 3.71 -11.22 -4.21
CA LEU A 71 3.25 -11.29 -5.60
C LEU A 71 4.41 -11.44 -6.61
N PHE A 72 5.54 -10.78 -6.35
CA PHE A 72 6.65 -10.74 -7.29
C PHE A 72 7.82 -11.65 -6.90
N GLY A 73 8.06 -11.88 -5.60
CA GLY A 73 9.15 -12.70 -5.11
C GLY A 73 8.84 -14.20 -5.04
N ARG A 74 7.59 -14.56 -4.77
CA ARG A 74 7.18 -15.95 -4.53
C ARG A 74 7.57 -16.91 -5.65
N GLU A 75 7.33 -16.52 -6.91
CA GLU A 75 7.58 -17.40 -8.06
C GLU A 75 9.06 -17.71 -8.27
N TYR A 76 9.94 -16.82 -7.80
CA TYR A 76 11.37 -17.06 -7.80
C TYR A 76 11.77 -18.02 -6.67
N THR A 77 11.23 -17.85 -5.47
CA THR A 77 11.54 -18.70 -4.32
C THR A 77 10.98 -20.11 -4.45
N GLU A 78 9.83 -20.28 -5.09
CA GLU A 78 9.19 -21.58 -5.32
C GLU A 78 9.64 -22.24 -6.65
N HIS A 79 10.55 -21.63 -7.41
CA HIS A 79 11.02 -22.12 -8.73
C HIS A 79 9.89 -22.38 -9.74
N THR A 80 8.70 -21.76 -9.53
CA THR A 80 7.52 -21.96 -10.37
C THR A 80 7.51 -21.06 -11.62
N LEU A 81 8.43 -20.10 -11.71
CA LEU A 81 8.51 -19.16 -12.81
C LEU A 81 8.62 -19.86 -14.18
N LYS A 82 9.37 -20.98 -14.27
CA LYS A 82 9.47 -21.77 -15.48
C LYS A 82 8.14 -22.30 -15.95
N THR A 83 7.38 -22.91 -15.04
CA THR A 83 6.08 -23.50 -15.34
C THR A 83 5.07 -22.43 -15.79
N ILE A 84 5.16 -21.21 -15.24
CA ILE A 84 4.30 -20.10 -15.64
C ILE A 84 4.69 -19.58 -17.03
N LEU A 85 5.98 -19.56 -17.37
CA LEU A 85 6.47 -19.11 -18.67
C LEU A 85 6.22 -20.12 -19.81
N THR A 86 5.91 -21.39 -19.50
CA THR A 86 5.45 -22.37 -20.50
C THR A 86 3.96 -22.19 -20.87
N THR A 87 3.21 -21.40 -20.09
CA THR A 87 1.84 -21.04 -20.46
C THR A 87 1.83 -20.02 -21.60
N PRO A 88 0.79 -19.96 -22.45
CA PRO A 88 0.71 -19.04 -23.58
C PRO A 88 0.43 -17.58 -23.14
N LEU A 89 1.00 -17.13 -22.03
CA LEU A 89 0.89 -15.79 -21.51
C LEU A 89 2.18 -15.01 -21.79
N SER A 90 2.06 -13.81 -22.38
CA SER A 90 3.23 -12.94 -22.56
C SER A 90 3.74 -12.42 -21.20
N LYS A 91 5.05 -12.29 -21.06
CA LYS A 91 5.70 -11.73 -19.85
C LYS A 91 5.07 -10.38 -19.42
N THR A 92 4.71 -9.54 -20.39
CA THR A 92 4.04 -8.25 -20.14
C THR A 92 2.67 -8.41 -19.50
N LYS A 93 1.84 -9.34 -20.01
CA LYS A 93 0.51 -9.60 -19.44
C LYS A 93 0.59 -10.13 -18.01
N LEU A 94 1.62 -10.91 -17.71
CA LEU A 94 1.88 -11.43 -16.38
C LEU A 94 2.26 -10.29 -15.41
N LEU A 95 3.16 -9.40 -15.82
CA LEU A 95 3.57 -8.25 -15.03
C LEU A 95 2.38 -7.31 -14.72
N ILE A 96 1.61 -6.96 -15.75
CA ILE A 96 0.41 -6.10 -15.59
C ILE A 96 -0.62 -6.78 -14.69
N GLY A 97 -0.83 -8.08 -14.85
CA GLY A 97 -1.77 -8.83 -14.01
C GLY A 97 -1.39 -8.81 -12.53
N LYS A 98 -0.09 -8.88 -12.21
CA LYS A 98 0.41 -8.77 -10.83
C LYS A 98 0.23 -7.36 -10.26
N TYR A 99 0.49 -6.31 -11.05
CA TYR A 99 0.19 -4.94 -10.64
C TYR A 99 -1.31 -4.75 -10.35
N LEU A 100 -2.18 -5.24 -11.23
CA LEU A 100 -3.63 -5.19 -11.00
C LEU A 100 -4.04 -5.93 -9.71
N MET A 101 -3.46 -7.11 -9.45
CA MET A 101 -3.69 -7.83 -8.21
C MET A 101 -3.23 -7.04 -6.99
N PHE A 102 -2.09 -6.34 -7.09
CA PHE A 102 -1.61 -5.47 -6.03
C PHE A 102 -2.61 -4.35 -5.71
N PHE A 103 -3.13 -3.64 -6.74
CA PHE A 103 -4.15 -2.61 -6.55
C PHE A 103 -5.45 -3.15 -5.94
N ILE A 104 -5.92 -4.30 -6.41
CA ILE A 104 -7.14 -4.93 -5.86
C ILE A 104 -6.95 -5.28 -4.37
N TRP A 105 -5.77 -5.81 -4.03
CA TRP A 105 -5.50 -6.19 -2.66
C TRP A 105 -5.34 -4.97 -1.75
N ALA A 106 -4.65 -3.94 -2.20
CA ALA A 106 -4.53 -2.67 -1.50
C ALA A 106 -5.91 -2.06 -1.22
N PHE A 107 -6.80 -2.04 -2.22
CA PHE A 107 -8.19 -1.59 -2.06
C PHE A 107 -8.96 -2.38 -0.99
N ILE A 108 -8.79 -3.70 -0.93
CA ILE A 108 -9.41 -4.53 0.12
C ILE A 108 -8.87 -4.15 1.50
N ILE A 109 -7.56 -3.99 1.64
CA ILE A 109 -6.91 -3.60 2.90
C ILE A 109 -7.40 -2.25 3.38
N THR A 110 -7.44 -1.24 2.51
CA THR A 110 -7.92 0.10 2.86
C THR A 110 -9.39 0.10 3.27
N THR A 111 -10.23 -0.68 2.58
CA THR A 111 -11.64 -0.84 2.95
C THR A 111 -11.80 -1.51 4.32
N ILE A 112 -11.00 -2.54 4.62
CA ILE A 112 -11.00 -3.21 5.93
C ILE A 112 -10.55 -2.25 7.03
N THR A 113 -9.47 -1.49 6.80
CA THR A 113 -8.98 -0.49 7.77
C THR A 113 -10.03 0.57 8.05
N PHE A 114 -10.63 1.15 7.00
CA PHE A 114 -11.68 2.16 7.14
C PHE A 114 -12.90 1.63 7.90
N THR A 115 -13.46 0.48 7.49
CA THR A 115 -14.62 -0.12 8.15
C THR A 115 -14.32 -0.49 9.59
N GLY A 116 -13.13 -1.01 9.86
CA GLY A 116 -12.67 -1.29 11.23
C GLY A 116 -12.59 -0.03 12.09
N THR A 117 -12.13 1.10 11.52
CA THR A 117 -12.07 2.39 12.24
C THR A 117 -13.46 2.94 12.54
N VAL A 118 -14.40 2.84 11.61
CA VAL A 118 -15.80 3.24 11.86
C VAL A 118 -16.42 2.40 12.98
N ILE A 119 -16.17 1.09 12.98
CA ILE A 119 -16.62 0.20 14.05
C ILE A 119 -15.96 0.58 15.39
N ALA A 120 -14.64 0.85 15.39
CA ALA A 120 -13.93 1.29 16.59
C ALA A 120 -14.47 2.60 17.16
N ALA A 121 -14.78 3.57 16.29
CA ALA A 121 -15.41 4.84 16.68
C ALA A 121 -16.78 4.63 17.32
N TYR A 122 -17.61 3.77 16.72
CA TYR A 122 -18.95 3.43 17.25
C TYR A 122 -18.85 2.75 18.62
N LEU A 123 -17.98 1.76 18.77
CA LEU A 123 -17.77 1.03 20.03
C LEU A 123 -17.11 1.92 21.11
N GLY A 124 -16.31 2.90 20.69
CA GLY A 124 -15.69 3.90 21.57
C GLY A 124 -16.64 4.99 22.07
N GLY A 125 -17.93 4.95 21.66
CA GLY A 125 -18.96 5.87 22.16
C GLY A 125 -18.95 7.25 21.51
N ILE A 126 -18.38 7.39 20.33
CA ILE A 126 -18.40 8.65 19.57
C ILE A 126 -19.82 8.90 19.05
N SER A 127 -20.39 10.06 19.38
CA SER A 127 -21.78 10.41 19.08
C SER A 127 -21.97 11.20 17.78
N ASP A 128 -20.91 11.79 17.24
CA ASP A 128 -20.94 12.68 16.06
C ASP A 128 -20.68 11.97 14.72
N ILE A 129 -21.04 10.68 14.64
CA ILE A 129 -20.87 9.87 13.42
C ILE A 129 -21.82 10.36 12.34
N THR A 130 -21.25 10.99 11.30
CA THR A 130 -21.96 11.48 10.13
C THR A 130 -21.50 10.81 8.85
N LEU A 131 -22.47 10.42 8.02
CA LEU A 131 -22.17 9.73 6.75
C LEU A 131 -21.34 10.59 5.79
N SER A 132 -21.59 11.91 5.77
CA SER A 132 -20.85 12.83 4.92
C SER A 132 -19.36 12.90 5.25
N VAL A 133 -19.03 12.97 6.54
CA VAL A 133 -17.64 12.95 7.02
C VAL A 133 -16.99 11.60 6.66
N GLY A 134 -17.66 10.49 6.97
CA GLY A 134 -17.15 9.16 6.64
C GLY A 134 -16.87 8.96 5.16
N LEU A 135 -17.78 9.38 4.26
CA LEU A 135 -17.59 9.27 2.82
C LEU A 135 -16.45 10.14 2.30
N ASN A 136 -16.28 11.35 2.84
CA ASN A 136 -15.17 12.22 2.44
C ASN A 136 -13.82 11.64 2.87
N SER A 137 -13.67 11.22 4.12
CA SER A 137 -12.45 10.59 4.61
C SER A 137 -12.15 9.28 3.87
N TYR A 138 -13.17 8.48 3.52
CA TYR A 138 -12.96 7.28 2.71
C TYR A 138 -12.43 7.59 1.32
N LYS A 139 -12.95 8.65 0.65
CA LYS A 139 -12.42 9.10 -0.64
C LYS A 139 -10.96 9.55 -0.53
N GLU A 140 -10.62 10.31 0.51
CA GLU A 140 -9.25 10.76 0.76
C GLU A 140 -8.31 9.56 0.98
N MET A 141 -8.72 8.57 1.77
CA MET A 141 -7.96 7.34 1.97
C MET A 141 -7.77 6.55 0.67
N LEU A 142 -8.80 6.44 -0.18
CA LEU A 142 -8.69 5.75 -1.47
C LEU A 142 -7.76 6.49 -2.44
N ILE A 143 -7.82 7.81 -2.50
CA ILE A 143 -6.91 8.61 -3.33
C ILE A 143 -5.48 8.42 -2.84
N SER A 144 -5.23 8.52 -1.52
CA SER A 144 -3.93 8.28 -0.90
C SER A 144 -3.40 6.89 -1.26
N GLU A 145 -4.24 5.87 -1.16
CA GLU A 145 -3.88 4.48 -1.46
C GLU A 145 -3.44 4.32 -2.91
N ILE A 146 -4.22 4.86 -3.87
CA ILE A 146 -3.87 4.79 -5.29
C ILE A 146 -2.50 5.46 -5.54
N LEU A 147 -2.29 6.65 -4.99
CA LEU A 147 -1.02 7.36 -5.11
C LEU A 147 0.13 6.60 -4.44
N LEU A 148 -0.13 6.00 -3.28
CA LEU A 148 0.84 5.15 -2.59
C LEU A 148 1.20 3.92 -3.43
N CYS A 149 0.23 3.21 -3.99
CA CYS A 149 0.45 2.07 -4.87
C CYS A 149 1.34 2.43 -6.07
N LEU A 150 1.12 3.60 -6.67
CA LEU A 150 1.99 4.10 -7.75
C LEU A 150 3.41 4.30 -7.26
N SER A 151 3.61 4.91 -6.09
CA SER A 151 4.94 5.15 -5.52
C SER A 151 5.69 3.87 -5.16
N PHE A 152 5.01 2.72 -5.09
CA PHE A 152 5.60 1.42 -4.74
C PHE A 152 6.29 0.69 -5.91
N SER A 153 6.28 1.24 -7.12
CA SER A 153 6.96 0.63 -8.27
C SER A 153 8.47 0.33 -8.06
N PRO A 154 9.28 1.12 -7.31
CA PRO A 154 10.65 0.75 -6.98
C PRO A 154 10.76 -0.48 -6.08
N PHE A 155 9.79 -0.73 -5.20
CA PHE A 155 9.75 -1.94 -4.37
C PHE A 155 9.46 -3.19 -5.21
N VAL A 156 8.71 -3.06 -6.30
CA VAL A 156 8.55 -4.14 -7.28
C VAL A 156 9.88 -4.49 -7.93
N VAL A 157 10.68 -3.48 -8.34
CA VAL A 157 12.04 -3.70 -8.85
C VAL A 157 12.88 -4.44 -7.80
N LEU A 158 12.86 -3.99 -6.56
CA LEU A 158 13.60 -4.62 -5.46
C LEU A 158 13.24 -6.09 -5.31
N SER A 159 11.94 -6.42 -5.32
CA SER A 159 11.45 -7.80 -5.20
C SER A 159 11.79 -8.69 -6.40
N LEU A 160 11.96 -8.10 -7.59
CA LEU A 160 12.38 -8.82 -8.80
C LEU A 160 13.89 -9.08 -8.83
N VAL A 161 14.69 -8.12 -8.34
CA VAL A 161 16.17 -8.21 -8.31
C VAL A 161 16.62 -9.12 -7.18
N MET A 162 16.02 -8.97 -6.02
CA MET A 162 16.29 -9.79 -4.84
C MET A 162 15.12 -10.73 -4.56
N PRO A 163 15.17 -11.96 -5.05
CA PRO A 163 14.03 -12.89 -4.98
C PRO A 163 13.75 -13.42 -3.57
N ASN A 164 14.48 -12.97 -2.56
CA ASN A 164 14.20 -13.32 -1.17
C ASN A 164 13.13 -12.40 -0.60
N MET A 165 11.95 -12.96 -0.30
CA MET A 165 10.83 -12.23 0.29
C MET A 165 11.21 -11.51 1.59
N VAL A 166 12.06 -12.11 2.42
CA VAL A 166 12.48 -11.55 3.71
C VAL A 166 13.24 -10.24 3.50
N PHE A 167 14.11 -10.16 2.50
CA PHE A 167 14.86 -8.95 2.21
C PHE A 167 13.94 -7.76 1.86
N SER A 168 12.96 -8.00 1.00
CA SER A 168 11.98 -6.97 0.62
C SER A 168 11.14 -6.51 1.82
N MET A 169 10.76 -7.44 2.71
CA MET A 169 10.00 -7.13 3.93
C MET A 169 10.82 -6.28 4.91
N VAL A 170 12.09 -6.63 5.13
CA VAL A 170 13.01 -5.86 5.98
C VAL A 170 13.24 -4.46 5.41
N ALA A 171 13.44 -4.35 4.09
CA ALA A 171 13.55 -3.05 3.43
C ALA A 171 12.29 -2.20 3.67
N GLY A 172 11.09 -2.78 3.51
CA GLY A 172 9.82 -2.09 3.78
C GLY A 172 9.70 -1.60 5.22
N ALA A 173 10.11 -2.41 6.19
CA ALA A 173 10.10 -2.02 7.60
C ALA A 173 11.06 -0.84 7.87
N ILE A 174 12.27 -0.85 7.29
CA ILE A 174 13.23 0.25 7.40
C ILE A 174 12.66 1.52 6.76
N PHE A 175 12.10 1.42 5.55
CA PHE A 175 11.50 2.56 4.87
C PHE A 175 10.31 3.14 5.63
N SER A 176 9.49 2.31 6.27
CA SER A 176 8.36 2.78 7.06
C SER A 176 8.80 3.59 8.28
N ILE A 177 9.86 3.15 8.96
CA ILE A 177 10.44 3.91 10.09
C ILE A 177 11.01 5.24 9.60
N ILE A 178 11.77 5.25 8.50
CA ILE A 178 12.31 6.47 7.91
C ILE A 178 11.16 7.42 7.53
N ASN A 179 10.10 6.89 6.93
CA ASN A 179 8.94 7.66 6.51
C ASN A 179 8.26 8.37 7.69
N LEU A 180 8.15 7.71 8.84
CA LEU A 180 7.57 8.30 10.04
C LEU A 180 8.33 9.56 10.49
N PHE A 181 9.67 9.53 10.46
CA PHE A 181 10.50 10.69 10.80
C PHE A 181 10.43 11.80 9.74
N VAL A 182 10.36 11.42 8.48
CA VAL A 182 10.33 12.37 7.37
C VAL A 182 8.97 13.04 7.24
N TYR A 183 7.89 12.34 7.60
CA TYR A 183 6.51 12.82 7.48
C TYR A 183 6.27 14.17 8.18
N THR A 184 6.95 14.42 9.30
CA THR A 184 6.88 15.68 10.06
C THR A 184 7.85 16.76 9.56
N SER A 185 8.69 16.44 8.57
CA SER A 185 9.68 17.36 8.05
C SER A 185 9.15 18.23 6.91
N LYS A 186 9.79 19.40 6.69
CA LYS A 186 9.50 20.28 5.53
C LYS A 186 9.73 19.62 4.17
N TYR A 187 10.39 18.47 4.13
CA TYR A 187 10.70 17.72 2.90
C TYR A 187 9.63 16.67 2.57
N ALA A 188 8.65 16.43 3.43
CA ALA A 188 7.60 15.44 3.23
C ALA A 188 6.91 15.51 1.84
N PRO A 189 6.55 16.70 1.30
CA PRO A 189 5.92 16.81 0.00
C PRO A 189 6.77 16.34 -1.19
N TYR A 190 8.10 16.30 -1.03
CA TYR A 190 9.03 15.89 -2.11
C TYR A 190 9.32 14.38 -2.10
N ILE A 191 8.85 13.66 -1.08
CA ILE A 191 9.08 12.23 -0.95
C ILE A 191 7.82 11.46 -1.37
N PRO A 192 7.88 10.60 -2.39
CA PRO A 192 6.71 9.94 -2.96
C PRO A 192 5.89 9.15 -1.95
N TRP A 193 6.55 8.55 -0.93
CA TRP A 193 5.89 7.76 0.11
C TRP A 193 5.28 8.59 1.25
N CYS A 194 5.57 9.90 1.32
CA CYS A 194 4.97 10.83 2.28
C CYS A 194 3.90 11.70 1.63
N SER A 195 4.10 12.07 0.37
CA SER A 195 3.29 13.08 -0.31
C SER A 195 1.85 12.64 -0.62
N GLN A 196 1.58 11.32 -0.73
CA GLN A 196 0.28 10.82 -1.15
C GLN A 196 -0.88 11.25 -0.24
N TYR A 197 -0.72 11.17 1.08
CA TYR A 197 -1.74 11.60 2.02
C TYR A 197 -1.84 13.12 2.08
N LEU A 198 -0.71 13.83 2.05
CA LEU A 198 -0.68 15.29 2.00
C LEU A 198 -1.40 15.84 0.74
N ILE A 199 -1.36 15.11 -0.38
CA ILE A 199 -2.08 15.47 -1.62
C ILE A 199 -3.59 15.27 -1.43
N SER A 200 -4.01 14.15 -0.88
CA SER A 200 -5.44 13.79 -0.77
C SER A 200 -6.16 14.60 0.30
N SER A 201 -5.50 14.94 1.41
CA SER A 201 -6.03 15.78 2.49
C SER A 201 -5.89 17.29 2.24
N ASN A 202 -5.29 17.70 1.11
CA ASN A 202 -4.93 19.10 0.82
C ASN A 202 -3.97 19.76 1.83
N GLU A 203 -3.32 18.98 2.68
CA GLU A 203 -2.35 19.51 3.67
C GLU A 203 -1.07 20.04 3.05
N ILE A 204 -0.81 19.76 1.76
CA ILE A 204 0.32 20.36 1.02
C ILE A 204 0.30 21.89 1.08
N ALA A 205 -0.86 22.51 1.20
CA ALA A 205 -0.97 23.97 1.33
C ALA A 205 -0.21 24.53 2.56
N ASN A 206 0.04 23.71 3.58
CA ASN A 206 0.81 24.08 4.75
C ASN A 206 2.33 24.05 4.53
N TYR A 207 2.77 23.56 3.36
CA TYR A 207 4.17 23.46 2.99
C TYR A 207 4.49 24.44 1.85
N SER A 208 5.76 24.80 1.72
CA SER A 208 6.25 25.66 0.62
C SER A 208 6.38 24.89 -0.72
N CYS A 209 5.45 23.95 -0.98
CA CYS A 209 5.49 23.09 -2.16
C CYS A 209 4.15 23.15 -2.91
N ASN A 210 4.20 23.08 -4.24
CA ASN A 210 3.00 23.01 -5.05
C ASN A 210 2.58 21.53 -5.20
N THR A 211 1.28 21.27 -5.11
CA THR A 211 0.67 19.95 -5.32
C THR A 211 1.10 19.31 -6.65
N ALA A 212 1.23 20.13 -7.70
CA ALA A 212 1.68 19.68 -9.01
C ALA A 212 3.12 19.13 -8.99
N THR A 213 4.02 19.71 -8.21
CA THR A 213 5.42 19.23 -8.08
C THR A 213 5.47 17.90 -7.36
N SER A 214 4.74 17.72 -6.26
CA SER A 214 4.66 16.45 -5.53
C SER A 214 4.06 15.34 -6.40
N LEU A 215 3.00 15.66 -7.12
CA LEU A 215 2.38 14.71 -8.05
C LEU A 215 3.33 14.32 -9.20
N ALA A 216 4.07 15.29 -9.76
CA ALA A 216 5.04 15.04 -10.82
C ALA A 216 6.18 14.11 -10.34
N ILE A 217 6.72 14.33 -9.13
CA ILE A 217 7.75 13.47 -8.55
C ILE A 217 7.22 12.04 -8.37
N LEU A 218 6.00 11.89 -7.87
CA LEU A 218 5.36 10.59 -7.67
C LEU A 218 5.17 9.86 -9.01
N LEU A 219 4.66 10.54 -10.05
CA LEU A 219 4.48 9.96 -11.37
C LEU A 219 5.80 9.59 -12.05
N VAL A 220 6.83 10.41 -11.90
CA VAL A 220 8.19 10.10 -12.39
C VAL A 220 8.75 8.88 -11.68
N THR A 221 8.59 8.78 -10.36
CA THR A 221 9.00 7.60 -9.59
C THR A 221 8.29 6.34 -10.08
N PHE A 222 6.99 6.43 -10.33
CA PHE A 222 6.20 5.33 -10.89
C PHE A 222 6.71 4.92 -12.27
N ALA A 223 6.90 5.87 -13.18
CA ALA A 223 7.35 5.61 -14.54
C ALA A 223 8.74 4.94 -14.57
N ILE A 224 9.68 5.43 -13.75
CA ILE A 224 11.02 4.85 -13.61
C ILE A 224 10.94 3.42 -13.09
N GLY A 225 10.22 3.20 -11.97
CA GLY A 225 10.10 1.88 -11.37
C GLY A 225 9.40 0.87 -12.28
N LEU A 226 8.35 1.29 -13.00
CA LEU A 226 7.64 0.45 -13.95
C LEU A 226 8.51 0.09 -15.16
N THR A 227 9.26 1.06 -15.71
CA THR A 227 10.15 0.85 -16.84
C THR A 227 11.28 -0.12 -16.47
N ILE A 228 11.91 0.05 -15.31
CA ILE A 228 12.96 -0.85 -14.83
C ILE A 228 12.40 -2.25 -14.59
N SER A 229 11.23 -2.35 -13.94
CA SER A 229 10.54 -3.64 -13.70
C SER A 229 10.27 -4.36 -15.03
N TYR A 230 9.79 -3.63 -16.04
CA TYR A 230 9.48 -4.19 -17.35
C TYR A 230 10.74 -4.68 -18.05
N ILE A 231 11.81 -3.86 -18.11
CA ILE A 231 13.07 -4.22 -18.73
C ILE A 231 13.69 -5.44 -18.05
N TYR A 232 13.73 -5.43 -16.72
CA TYR A 232 14.31 -6.52 -15.93
C TYR A 232 13.53 -7.82 -16.16
N PHE A 233 12.21 -7.78 -16.08
CA PHE A 233 11.36 -8.95 -16.23
C PHE A 233 11.38 -9.54 -17.65
N THR A 234 11.52 -8.69 -18.69
CA THR A 234 11.57 -9.13 -20.07
C THR A 234 12.95 -9.64 -20.49
N LYS A 235 14.03 -8.97 -20.03
CA LYS A 235 15.42 -9.31 -20.40
C LYS A 235 16.03 -10.43 -19.57
N LYS A 236 15.52 -10.68 -18.36
CA LYS A 236 16.03 -11.75 -17.54
C LYS A 236 15.65 -13.07 -18.22
N ASP A 237 16.60 -13.65 -18.93
CA ASP A 237 16.49 -15.05 -19.33
C ASP A 237 16.44 -15.88 -18.05
N VAL A 238 15.47 -16.78 -17.99
CA VAL A 238 15.38 -17.75 -16.91
C VAL A 238 16.48 -18.76 -17.13
N CYS A 239 17.74 -18.29 -17.03
CA CYS A 239 18.88 -19.15 -16.94
C CYS A 239 18.81 -19.91 -15.61
N LEU A 240 18.75 -21.17 -15.79
CA LEU A 240 18.66 -22.22 -14.77
C LEU A 240 20.01 -22.75 -14.52
#